data_5b5cea8402d8c8bc5b43e1b3d55c853b
#
_entry.id   5b5cea8402d8c8bc5b43e1b3d55c853b
#
_cell.length_a   1.000
_cell.length_b   1.000
_cell.length_c   1.000
_cell.angle_alpha   90.00
_cell.angle_beta   90.00
_cell.angle_gamma   90.00
#
_symmetry.space_group_name_H-M   'P 1'
#
loop_
_entity.id
_entity.type
_entity.pdbx_description
1 polymer ?
#
loop_
_entity_poly.entity_id
_entity_poly.type
_entity_poly.pdbx_seq_one_letter_code
_entity_poly.pdbx_strand_id
1 'polypeptide(L)'
;MKEKYLINARILDPKNQIDEIGGLIIDTKGLIKAVGKKVANGNLPSEVDKIDIKKQILMPGIVDMRIFVGEPGFEYKENFRTLSNAALSGGVTSVVSMPNTSPVIDNVSMVDFLKRRGRDKSKINIFPSASLTKNTDGKQMTEFGLLKRKGIIAFTDGIKTVQDPQF
;
A
#
# COMPACT_ATOMS: atom_id res chain seq x y z
N MET A 1 -3.05 -5.21 22.08
CA MET A 1 -4.00 -5.96 21.24
C MET A 1 -3.94 -7.43 21.68
N LYS A 2 -5.03 -8.20 21.70
CA LYS A 2 -4.94 -9.65 21.94
C LYS A 2 -4.48 -10.36 20.67
N GLU A 3 -3.87 -11.56 20.81
CA GLU A 3 -3.61 -12.40 19.63
C GLU A 3 -4.92 -12.77 18.94
N LYS A 4 -4.92 -12.74 17.60
CA LYS A 4 -6.09 -13.10 16.79
C LYS A 4 -5.82 -14.36 16.01
N TYR A 5 -6.78 -15.27 16.05
CA TYR A 5 -6.75 -16.54 15.32
C TYR A 5 -7.86 -16.53 14.27
N LEU A 6 -7.50 -16.39 13.02
CA LEU A 6 -8.40 -16.56 11.89
C LEU A 6 -8.39 -18.03 11.51
N ILE A 7 -9.53 -18.70 11.59
CA ILE A 7 -9.64 -20.14 11.34
C ILE A 7 -10.63 -20.43 10.22
N ASN A 8 -10.59 -21.65 9.68
CA ASN A 8 -11.46 -22.12 8.60
C ASN A 8 -11.39 -21.22 7.35
N ALA A 9 -10.23 -20.69 7.02
CA ALA A 9 -10.02 -19.88 5.82
C ALA A 9 -9.48 -20.77 4.67
N ARG A 10 -9.88 -20.47 3.42
CA ARG A 10 -9.11 -20.89 2.25
C ARG A 10 -7.98 -19.89 2.06
N ILE A 11 -6.77 -20.31 2.34
CA ILE A 11 -5.58 -19.46 2.25
C ILE A 11 -5.07 -19.51 0.81
N LEU A 12 -4.98 -18.35 0.16
CA LEU A 12 -4.35 -18.16 -1.13
C LEU A 12 -3.11 -17.29 -0.97
N ASP A 13 -1.93 -17.86 -1.17
CA ASP A 13 -0.66 -17.11 -1.20
C ASP A 13 0.09 -17.44 -2.48
N PRO A 14 -0.06 -16.65 -3.54
CA PRO A 14 0.58 -16.90 -4.84
C PRO A 14 2.11 -16.91 -4.75
N LYS A 15 2.70 -16.12 -3.87
CA LYS A 15 4.16 -16.04 -3.71
C LYS A 15 4.74 -17.36 -3.20
N ASN A 16 4.06 -18.00 -2.25
CA ASN A 16 4.49 -19.26 -1.64
C ASN A 16 3.77 -20.48 -2.24
N GLN A 17 2.96 -20.29 -3.30
CA GLN A 17 2.18 -21.33 -3.98
C GLN A 17 1.24 -22.10 -3.03
N ILE A 18 0.63 -21.39 -2.09
CA ILE A 18 -0.30 -21.96 -1.10
C ILE A 18 -1.73 -21.77 -1.59
N ASP A 19 -2.48 -22.88 -1.69
CA ASP A 19 -3.94 -22.89 -1.81
C ASP A 19 -4.48 -24.04 -0.96
N GLU A 20 -4.87 -23.72 0.27
CA GLU A 20 -5.31 -24.75 1.22
C GLU A 20 -6.28 -24.21 2.27
N ILE A 21 -7.05 -25.09 2.88
CA ILE A 21 -7.85 -24.75 4.06
C ILE A 21 -6.94 -24.75 5.28
N GLY A 22 -6.96 -23.64 6.02
CA GLY A 22 -6.10 -23.46 7.17
C GLY A 22 -6.53 -22.28 8.04
N GLY A 23 -5.55 -21.66 8.68
CA GLY A 23 -5.75 -20.49 9.51
C GLY A 23 -4.54 -19.57 9.53
N LEU A 24 -4.69 -18.44 10.19
CA LEU A 24 -3.68 -17.40 10.37
C LEU A 24 -3.66 -16.95 11.83
N ILE A 25 -2.48 -16.81 12.39
CA ILE A 25 -2.27 -16.22 13.72
C ILE A 25 -1.65 -14.84 13.56
N ILE A 26 -2.28 -13.84 14.15
CA ILE A 26 -1.75 -12.48 14.25
C ILE A 26 -1.38 -12.23 15.71
N ASP A 27 -0.14 -11.83 15.94
CA ASP A 27 0.38 -11.54 17.28
C ASP A 27 -0.17 -10.22 17.86
N THR A 28 0.22 -9.92 19.09
CA THR A 28 -0.19 -8.68 19.79
C THR A 28 0.33 -7.40 19.14
N LYS A 29 1.35 -7.50 18.27
CA LYS A 29 1.92 -6.37 17.49
C LYS A 29 1.28 -6.20 16.11
N GLY A 30 0.36 -7.12 15.72
CA GLY A 30 -0.28 -7.11 14.41
C GLY A 30 0.53 -7.81 13.31
N LEU A 31 1.54 -8.60 13.67
CA LEU A 31 2.36 -9.36 12.73
C LEU A 31 1.84 -10.78 12.57
N ILE A 32 2.01 -11.34 11.37
CA ILE A 32 1.69 -12.74 11.10
C ILE A 32 2.70 -13.64 11.82
N LYS A 33 2.21 -14.44 12.77
CA LYS A 33 3.00 -15.38 13.58
C LYS A 33 3.06 -16.76 12.94
N ALA A 34 1.95 -17.20 12.37
CA ALA A 34 1.85 -18.48 11.67
C ALA A 34 0.71 -18.47 10.66
N VAL A 35 0.83 -19.29 9.61
CA VAL A 35 -0.17 -19.47 8.57
C VAL A 35 -0.17 -20.92 8.09
N GLY A 36 -1.34 -21.43 7.70
CA GLY A 36 -1.48 -22.74 7.07
C GLY A 36 -2.34 -23.74 7.86
N LYS A 37 -2.32 -25.01 7.39
CA LYS A 37 -3.15 -26.12 7.94
C LYS A 37 -2.94 -26.36 9.43
N LYS A 38 -1.73 -26.21 9.93
CA LYS A 38 -1.40 -26.47 11.35
C LYS A 38 -2.13 -25.51 12.30
N VAL A 39 -2.46 -24.30 11.85
CA VAL A 39 -3.19 -23.33 12.65
C VAL A 39 -4.66 -23.73 12.84
N ALA A 40 -5.27 -24.40 11.85
CA ALA A 40 -6.65 -24.85 11.92
C ALA A 40 -6.85 -26.03 12.88
N ASN A 41 -5.82 -26.88 13.08
CA ASN A 41 -5.89 -28.15 13.77
C ASN A 41 -5.29 -28.14 15.18
N GLY A 42 -4.76 -26.99 15.64
CA GLY A 42 -4.13 -26.90 16.96
C GLY A 42 -5.12 -26.67 18.09
N ASN A 43 -4.77 -27.16 19.32
CA ASN A 43 -5.44 -26.74 20.54
C ASN A 43 -5.21 -25.24 20.73
N LEU A 44 -6.26 -24.47 20.51
CA LEU A 44 -6.22 -23.02 20.64
C LEU A 44 -6.28 -22.63 22.13
N PRO A 45 -5.46 -21.69 22.59
CA PRO A 45 -5.57 -21.16 23.93
C PRO A 45 -6.96 -20.59 24.20
N SER A 46 -7.45 -20.71 25.43
CA SER A 46 -8.80 -20.25 25.82
C SER A 46 -8.98 -18.73 25.78
N GLU A 47 -7.87 -17.97 25.82
CA GLU A 47 -7.89 -16.49 25.96
C GLU A 47 -7.62 -15.73 24.67
N VAL A 48 -7.69 -16.39 23.50
CA VAL A 48 -7.41 -15.75 22.22
C VAL A 48 -8.71 -15.25 21.55
N ASP A 49 -8.56 -14.21 20.72
CA ASP A 49 -9.63 -13.69 19.89
C ASP A 49 -9.77 -14.59 18.64
N LYS A 50 -10.76 -15.47 18.65
CA LYS A 50 -10.98 -16.46 17.59
C LYS A 50 -12.04 -15.97 16.61
N ILE A 51 -11.68 -15.89 15.33
CA ILE A 51 -12.55 -15.47 14.23
C ILE A 51 -12.68 -16.60 13.21
N ASP A 52 -13.88 -17.14 13.06
CA ASP A 52 -14.17 -18.14 12.02
C ASP A 52 -14.44 -17.45 10.67
N ILE A 53 -13.59 -17.71 9.69
CA ILE A 53 -13.68 -17.15 8.34
C ILE A 53 -14.67 -17.91 7.44
N LYS A 54 -15.26 -19.01 7.94
CA LYS A 54 -16.32 -19.77 7.25
C LYS A 54 -15.96 -20.18 5.82
N LYS A 55 -14.74 -20.63 5.61
CA LYS A 55 -14.17 -21.03 4.30
C LYS A 55 -14.07 -19.90 3.26
N GLN A 56 -14.24 -18.65 3.66
CA GLN A 56 -13.94 -17.52 2.78
C GLN A 56 -12.44 -17.46 2.48
N ILE A 57 -12.11 -16.77 1.40
CA ILE A 57 -10.73 -16.62 0.94
C ILE A 57 -9.99 -15.62 1.84
N LEU A 58 -8.83 -16.03 2.32
CA LEU A 58 -7.84 -15.19 2.99
C LEU A 58 -6.60 -15.11 2.10
N MET A 59 -6.26 -13.92 1.66
CA MET A 59 -5.13 -13.68 0.75
C MET A 59 -4.39 -12.41 1.16
N PRO A 60 -3.13 -12.21 0.71
CA PRO A 60 -2.46 -10.93 0.84
C PRO A 60 -3.30 -9.80 0.24
N GLY A 61 -3.28 -8.63 0.89
CA GLY A 61 -4.00 -7.47 0.38
C GLY A 61 -3.52 -7.06 -1.00
N ILE A 62 -4.44 -6.56 -1.82
CA ILE A 62 -4.15 -6.12 -3.19
C ILE A 62 -3.24 -4.89 -3.16
N VAL A 63 -2.31 -4.82 -4.11
CA VAL A 63 -1.43 -3.66 -4.33
C VAL A 63 -1.85 -2.99 -5.64
N ASP A 64 -2.28 -1.72 -5.56
CA ASP A 64 -2.53 -0.90 -6.74
C ASP A 64 -1.29 -0.04 -7.04
N MET A 65 -0.66 -0.33 -8.18
CA MET A 65 0.61 0.29 -8.57
C MET A 65 0.46 1.69 -9.20
N ARG A 66 -0.77 2.18 -9.43
CA ARG A 66 -0.96 3.44 -10.14
C ARG A 66 -2.28 4.11 -9.76
N ILE A 67 -2.25 4.93 -8.71
CA ILE A 67 -3.42 5.70 -8.30
C ILE A 67 -3.13 7.21 -8.28
N PHE A 68 -4.17 7.99 -8.52
CA PHE A 68 -4.15 9.43 -8.30
C PHE A 68 -4.86 9.74 -7.00
N VAL A 69 -4.15 10.33 -6.03
CA VAL A 69 -4.71 10.63 -4.71
C VAL A 69 -5.33 12.02 -4.61
N GLY A 70 -4.95 12.94 -5.51
CA GLY A 70 -5.46 14.32 -5.47
C GLY A 70 -4.86 15.21 -4.39
N GLU A 71 -4.17 14.66 -3.40
CA GLU A 71 -3.53 15.40 -2.32
C GLU A 71 -1.99 15.35 -2.50
N PRO A 72 -1.32 16.53 -2.55
CA PRO A 72 -1.84 17.89 -2.40
C PRO A 72 -2.48 18.50 -3.64
N GLY A 73 -3.34 19.49 -3.41
CA GLY A 73 -3.82 20.45 -4.38
C GLY A 73 -5.14 20.14 -5.08
N PHE A 74 -5.61 18.91 -5.00
CA PHE A 74 -6.89 18.46 -5.58
C PHE A 74 -7.72 17.67 -4.57
N GLU A 75 -7.62 18.02 -3.28
CA GLU A 75 -8.27 17.32 -2.16
C GLU A 75 -9.79 17.26 -2.29
N TYR A 76 -10.37 18.17 -3.07
CA TYR A 76 -11.79 18.20 -3.40
C TYR A 76 -12.24 17.03 -4.29
N LYS A 77 -11.30 16.43 -5.05
CA LYS A 77 -11.53 15.21 -5.84
C LYS A 77 -11.35 13.96 -5.00
N GLU A 78 -10.20 13.86 -4.34
CA GLU A 78 -9.80 12.72 -3.52
C GLU A 78 -8.70 13.14 -2.53
N ASN A 79 -8.72 12.57 -1.33
CA ASN A 79 -7.69 12.76 -0.31
C ASN A 79 -7.30 11.42 0.32
N PHE A 80 -6.22 11.38 1.12
CA PHE A 80 -5.72 10.12 1.69
C PHE A 80 -6.74 9.36 2.53
N ARG A 81 -7.64 10.06 3.23
CA ARG A 81 -8.66 9.41 4.06
C ARG A 81 -9.74 8.75 3.22
N THR A 82 -10.28 9.46 2.23
CA THR A 82 -11.35 8.94 1.35
C THR A 82 -10.81 7.82 0.47
N LEU A 83 -9.63 8.01 -0.12
CA LEU A 83 -8.91 6.98 -0.86
C LEU A 83 -8.74 5.70 -0.03
N SER A 84 -8.23 5.83 1.21
CA SER A 84 -7.96 4.64 2.03
C SER A 84 -9.22 3.89 2.42
N ASN A 85 -10.35 4.57 2.61
CA ASN A 85 -11.62 3.91 2.87
C ASN A 85 -12.12 3.16 1.63
N ALA A 86 -12.06 3.78 0.45
CA ALA A 86 -12.44 3.15 -0.81
C ALA A 86 -11.54 1.94 -1.12
N ALA A 87 -10.22 2.10 -0.98
CA ALA A 87 -9.24 1.05 -1.18
C ALA A 87 -9.50 -0.18 -0.30
N LEU A 88 -9.69 0.03 1.01
CA LEU A 88 -9.99 -1.05 1.96
C LEU A 88 -11.30 -1.77 1.62
N SER A 89 -12.32 -1.05 1.16
CA SER A 89 -13.59 -1.67 0.73
C SER A 89 -13.41 -2.61 -0.46
N GLY A 90 -12.40 -2.35 -1.31
CA GLY A 90 -12.01 -3.21 -2.43
C GLY A 90 -10.90 -4.22 -2.10
N GLY A 91 -10.44 -4.31 -0.84
CA GLY A 91 -9.35 -5.22 -0.45
C GLY A 91 -7.94 -4.73 -0.83
N VAL A 92 -7.82 -3.48 -1.27
CA VAL A 92 -6.52 -2.85 -1.55
C VAL A 92 -5.90 -2.35 -0.26
N THR A 93 -4.69 -2.81 0.06
CA THR A 93 -3.98 -2.49 1.31
C THR A 93 -2.72 -1.66 1.09
N SER A 94 -2.28 -1.54 -0.15
CA SER A 94 -1.10 -0.77 -0.53
C SER A 94 -1.31 -0.12 -1.89
N VAL A 95 -0.86 1.13 -2.03
CA VAL A 95 -0.99 1.87 -3.28
C VAL A 95 0.27 2.63 -3.62
N VAL A 96 0.56 2.77 -4.92
CA VAL A 96 1.60 3.67 -5.43
C VAL A 96 0.93 4.93 -5.96
N SER A 97 1.18 6.07 -5.29
CA SER A 97 0.57 7.34 -5.68
C SER A 97 1.35 8.02 -6.80
N MET A 98 0.61 8.53 -7.79
CA MET A 98 1.16 9.27 -8.92
C MET A 98 1.64 10.66 -8.49
N PRO A 99 2.70 11.21 -9.13
CA PRO A 99 3.33 12.46 -8.73
C PRO A 99 2.63 13.73 -9.25
N ASN A 100 1.64 13.60 -10.13
CA ASN A 100 0.98 14.70 -10.82
C ASN A 100 -0.06 15.43 -9.94
N THR A 101 0.39 15.86 -8.79
CA THR A 101 -0.34 16.69 -7.81
C THR A 101 -0.02 18.18 -8.02
N SER A 102 -0.53 19.05 -7.17
CA SER A 102 -0.21 20.49 -7.18
C SER A 102 0.15 20.97 -5.76
N PRO A 103 1.44 21.18 -5.45
CA PRO A 103 2.63 21.01 -6.34
C PRO A 103 2.88 19.56 -6.77
N VAL A 104 3.64 19.39 -7.84
CA VAL A 104 4.14 18.09 -8.32
C VAL A 104 5.11 17.49 -7.29
N ILE A 105 5.14 16.17 -7.19
CA ILE A 105 6.09 15.47 -6.32
C ILE A 105 7.44 15.32 -7.04
N ASP A 106 8.23 16.36 -7.03
CA ASP A 106 9.51 16.47 -7.75
C ASP A 106 10.70 16.81 -6.85
N ASN A 107 10.48 16.97 -5.55
CA ASN A 107 11.51 17.33 -4.58
C ASN A 107 11.30 16.64 -3.24
N VAL A 108 12.33 16.67 -2.41
CA VAL A 108 12.38 15.99 -1.10
C VAL A 108 11.28 16.49 -0.15
N SER A 109 11.00 17.79 -0.14
CA SER A 109 10.00 18.36 0.77
C SER A 109 8.60 17.83 0.49
N MET A 110 8.26 17.66 -0.80
CA MET A 110 6.99 17.09 -1.21
C MET A 110 6.89 15.60 -0.87
N VAL A 111 7.98 14.85 -1.00
CA VAL A 111 8.02 13.44 -0.56
C VAL A 111 7.80 13.32 0.94
N ASP A 112 8.49 14.13 1.74
CA ASP A 112 8.34 14.13 3.20
C ASP A 112 6.92 14.55 3.62
N PHE A 113 6.32 15.51 2.92
CA PHE A 113 4.93 15.91 3.11
C PHE A 113 3.97 14.72 2.86
N LEU A 114 4.07 14.08 1.69
CA LEU A 114 3.22 12.93 1.33
C LEU A 114 3.33 11.79 2.32
N LYS A 115 4.55 11.41 2.70
CA LYS A 115 4.79 10.30 3.65
C LYS A 115 4.16 10.60 5.02
N ARG A 116 4.30 11.83 5.50
CA ARG A 116 3.67 12.26 6.76
C ARG A 116 2.14 12.23 6.65
N ARG A 117 1.58 12.83 5.59
CA ARG A 117 0.12 12.86 5.38
C ARG A 117 -0.46 11.46 5.19
N GLY A 118 0.20 10.60 4.39
CA GLY A 118 -0.20 9.20 4.21
C GLY A 118 -0.23 8.44 5.53
N ARG A 119 0.83 8.56 6.36
CA ARG A 119 0.86 7.94 7.68
C ARG A 119 -0.25 8.43 8.61
N ASP A 120 -0.52 9.74 8.62
CA ASP A 120 -1.43 10.37 9.59
C ASP A 120 -2.91 10.25 9.18
N LYS A 121 -3.21 10.10 7.90
CA LYS A 121 -4.58 10.16 7.36
C LYS A 121 -5.03 8.89 6.65
N SER A 122 -4.11 8.02 6.25
CA SER A 122 -4.46 6.79 5.52
C SER A 122 -4.50 5.58 6.45
N LYS A 123 -5.39 4.64 6.15
CA LYS A 123 -5.47 3.31 6.79
C LYS A 123 -4.73 2.24 6.00
N ILE A 124 -4.22 2.57 4.82
CA ILE A 124 -3.45 1.68 3.94
C ILE A 124 -2.04 2.23 3.75
N ASN A 125 -1.15 1.40 3.21
CA ASN A 125 0.20 1.82 2.91
C ASN A 125 0.23 2.71 1.65
N ILE A 126 0.81 3.90 1.77
CA ILE A 126 1.01 4.82 0.65
C ILE A 126 2.49 4.83 0.29
N PHE A 127 2.79 4.42 -0.93
CA PHE A 127 4.13 4.47 -1.49
C PHE A 127 4.18 5.58 -2.55
N PRO A 128 4.86 6.70 -2.30
CA PRO A 128 4.91 7.77 -3.27
C PRO A 128 5.80 7.42 -4.47
N SER A 129 5.37 7.77 -5.68
CA SER A 129 6.25 7.99 -6.81
C SER A 129 6.62 9.47 -6.92
N ALA A 130 7.72 9.77 -7.60
CA ALA A 130 8.13 11.12 -7.93
C ALA A 130 8.09 11.35 -9.44
N SER A 131 8.03 12.60 -9.86
CA SER A 131 8.15 12.92 -11.28
C SER A 131 9.56 12.64 -11.81
N LEU A 132 9.64 12.26 -13.06
CA LEU A 132 10.87 12.08 -13.81
C LEU A 132 11.50 13.45 -14.04
N THR A 133 10.68 14.42 -14.45
CA THR A 133 11.10 15.79 -14.71
C THR A 133 10.47 16.79 -13.74
N LYS A 134 11.17 17.89 -13.46
CA LYS A 134 10.62 18.97 -12.62
C LYS A 134 9.32 19.48 -13.23
N ASN A 135 8.33 19.69 -12.39
CA ASN A 135 6.98 20.11 -12.79
C ASN A 135 6.31 19.21 -13.86
N THR A 136 6.87 18.03 -14.14
CA THR A 136 6.44 17.17 -15.26
C THR A 136 6.45 17.90 -16.61
N ASP A 137 7.47 18.73 -16.87
CA ASP A 137 7.54 19.58 -18.07
C ASP A 137 8.46 19.02 -19.17
N GLY A 138 9.17 17.91 -18.91
CA GLY A 138 10.05 17.26 -19.86
C GLY A 138 11.35 18.00 -20.14
N LYS A 139 11.76 18.98 -19.30
CA LYS A 139 12.90 19.85 -19.57
C LYS A 139 14.09 19.65 -18.65
N GLN A 140 13.85 19.26 -17.42
CA GLN A 140 14.90 19.10 -16.42
C GLN A 140 14.61 17.90 -15.54
N MET A 141 15.57 17.01 -15.39
CA MET A 141 15.48 15.86 -14.49
C MET A 141 15.34 16.26 -13.03
N THR A 142 14.64 15.44 -12.26
CA THR A 142 14.59 15.54 -10.80
C THR A 142 15.84 14.90 -10.18
N GLU A 143 16.04 15.13 -8.90
CA GLU A 143 17.19 14.62 -8.12
C GLU A 143 16.96 13.15 -7.69
N PHE A 144 17.01 12.22 -8.65
CA PHE A 144 16.67 10.79 -8.42
C PHE A 144 17.37 10.19 -7.21
N GLY A 145 18.68 10.46 -7.05
CA GLY A 145 19.44 9.92 -5.94
C GLY A 145 18.93 10.39 -4.58
N LEU A 146 18.55 11.65 -4.45
CA LEU A 146 17.98 12.21 -3.22
C LEU A 146 16.57 11.65 -2.97
N LEU A 147 15.74 11.63 -4.00
CA LEU A 147 14.37 11.15 -3.93
C LEU A 147 14.33 9.65 -3.60
N LYS A 148 15.19 8.84 -4.22
CA LYS A 148 15.31 7.40 -3.90
C LYS A 148 15.70 7.18 -2.44
N ARG A 149 16.66 7.93 -1.89
CA ARG A 149 17.04 7.85 -0.46
C ARG A 149 15.89 8.21 0.46
N LYS A 150 14.94 9.03 0.01
CA LYS A 150 13.70 9.36 0.73
C LYS A 150 12.61 8.30 0.58
N GLY A 151 12.89 7.20 -0.14
CA GLY A 151 11.99 6.06 -0.28
C GLY A 151 10.97 6.21 -1.40
N ILE A 152 11.29 6.97 -2.43
CA ILE A 152 10.57 6.92 -3.71
C ILE A 152 10.85 5.57 -4.36
N ILE A 153 9.80 4.91 -4.82
CA ILE A 153 9.87 3.57 -5.41
C ILE A 153 9.77 3.56 -6.93
N ALA A 154 9.24 4.63 -7.52
CA ALA A 154 9.07 4.77 -8.96
C ALA A 154 9.18 6.24 -9.39
N PHE A 155 9.59 6.45 -10.64
CA PHE A 155 9.64 7.77 -11.28
C PHE A 155 8.79 7.76 -12.54
N THR A 156 7.96 8.80 -12.71
CA THR A 156 7.07 8.92 -13.86
C THR A 156 6.53 10.34 -13.97
N ASP A 157 6.36 10.86 -15.19
CA ASP A 157 5.64 12.13 -15.40
C ASP A 157 4.12 11.92 -15.54
N GLY A 158 3.65 10.72 -15.16
CA GLY A 158 2.23 10.41 -15.06
C GLY A 158 1.55 10.29 -16.43
N ILE A 159 0.75 11.28 -16.76
CA ILE A 159 0.01 11.36 -18.03
C ILE A 159 0.79 12.08 -19.14
N LYS A 160 1.93 12.67 -18.82
CA LYS A 160 2.78 13.35 -19.77
C LYS A 160 3.92 12.44 -20.22
N THR A 161 4.37 12.61 -21.46
CA THR A 161 5.52 11.91 -22.02
C THR A 161 6.68 12.88 -22.19
N VAL A 162 7.91 12.40 -21.89
CA VAL A 162 9.13 13.10 -22.27
C VAL A 162 9.33 12.90 -23.77
N GLN A 163 9.34 13.98 -24.51
CA GLN A 163 9.43 13.92 -25.98
C GLN A 163 10.84 14.10 -26.51
N ASP A 164 11.72 14.71 -25.72
CA ASP A 164 13.11 14.94 -26.11
C ASP A 164 13.95 13.66 -25.88
N PRO A 165 14.47 13.01 -26.94
CA PRO A 165 15.28 11.80 -26.80
C PRO A 165 16.68 12.07 -26.24
N GLN A 166 17.10 13.32 -26.12
CA GLN A 166 18.39 13.69 -25.51
C GLN A 166 18.31 13.87 -23.99
N PHE A 167 17.15 13.71 -23.45
CA PHE A 167 16.82 13.90 -22.03
C PHE A 167 17.10 12.69 -21.13
#